data_33c5255e82964673571647bb287bdf3f
#
_entry.id   33c5255e82964673571647bb287bdf3f
#
_cell.length_a   1.000
_cell.length_b   1.000
_cell.length_c   1.000
_cell.angle_alpha   90.00
_cell.angle_beta   90.00
_cell.angle_gamma   90.00
#
_symmetry.space_group_name_H-M   'P 1'
#
loop_
_entity.id
_entity.type
_entity.pdbx_description
1 polymer ?
#
loop_
_entity_poly.entity_id
_entity_poly.type
_entity_poly.pdbx_seq_one_letter_code
_entity_poly.pdbx_strand_id
1 'polypeptide(L)'
;MKYIISWVLRSIPRKIIQLFAHRLLKFYSLFLSGNKVYCPVCDHSFSKFLPYGRLNPRENALCPSCLSLERHRLMHLFLKQNTTFYTANPRVLHIAPEYCFIERFENYLGDQYITADIESPLAKVKMDLHDIPFAENSFDVVFCNHVMEQKIHLMSFSVTTSWNM
;
A
#
# COMPACT_ATOMS: atom_id res chain seq x y z
N MET A 1 -29.78 -10.66 -13.17
CA MET A 1 -28.74 -10.87 -12.16
C MET A 1 -27.68 -9.76 -12.13
N LYS A 2 -27.06 -9.35 -13.25
CA LYS A 2 -26.02 -8.30 -13.30
C LYS A 2 -26.47 -6.94 -12.70
N TYR A 3 -27.72 -6.53 -12.93
CA TYR A 3 -28.25 -5.23 -12.45
C TYR A 3 -28.47 -5.20 -10.92
N ILE A 4 -28.89 -6.31 -10.33
CA ILE A 4 -29.09 -6.43 -8.86
C ILE A 4 -27.73 -6.36 -8.15
N ILE A 5 -26.73 -7.07 -8.68
CA ILE A 5 -25.36 -7.06 -8.14
C ILE A 5 -24.75 -5.64 -8.22
N SER A 6 -24.94 -4.93 -9.35
CA SER A 6 -24.44 -3.57 -9.49
C SER A 6 -25.15 -2.58 -8.58
N TRP A 7 -26.44 -2.75 -8.33
CA TRP A 7 -27.20 -1.92 -7.40
C TRP A 7 -26.77 -2.15 -5.94
N VAL A 8 -26.64 -3.41 -5.53
CA VAL A 8 -26.15 -3.79 -4.18
C VAL A 8 -24.72 -3.24 -3.94
N LEU A 9 -23.83 -3.38 -4.92
CA LEU A 9 -22.45 -2.87 -4.81
C LEU A 9 -22.37 -1.33 -4.75
N ARG A 10 -23.37 -0.61 -5.30
CA ARG A 10 -23.46 0.85 -5.19
C ARG A 10 -24.03 1.31 -3.86
N SER A 11 -24.85 0.49 -3.19
CA SER A 11 -25.50 0.81 -1.93
C SER A 11 -24.63 0.52 -0.70
N ILE A 12 -23.60 -0.31 -0.85
CA ILE A 12 -22.69 -0.65 0.25
C ILE A 12 -21.48 0.32 0.25
N PRO A 13 -21.14 0.93 1.38
CA PRO A 13 -19.95 1.77 1.48
C PRO A 13 -18.70 1.02 1.00
N ARG A 14 -17.89 1.66 0.15
CA ARG A 14 -16.65 1.07 -0.40
C ARG A 14 -15.75 0.46 0.68
N LYS A 15 -15.72 1.06 1.86
CA LYS A 15 -14.99 0.58 3.05
C LYS A 15 -15.35 -0.86 3.43
N ILE A 16 -16.64 -1.16 3.47
CA ILE A 16 -17.15 -2.48 3.88
C ILE A 16 -16.83 -3.51 2.80
N ILE A 17 -17.05 -3.18 1.52
CA ILE A 17 -16.74 -4.06 0.38
C ILE A 17 -15.25 -4.39 0.38
N GLN A 18 -14.39 -3.39 0.60
CA GLN A 18 -12.94 -3.57 0.60
C GLN A 18 -12.48 -4.48 1.73
N LEU A 19 -12.98 -4.29 2.95
CA LEU A 19 -12.64 -5.13 4.11
C LEU A 19 -13.08 -6.59 3.92
N PHE A 20 -14.30 -6.81 3.41
CA PHE A 20 -14.79 -8.16 3.09
C PHE A 20 -13.99 -8.82 1.97
N ALA A 21 -13.70 -8.10 0.89
CA ALA A 21 -12.91 -8.61 -0.21
C ALA A 21 -11.50 -9.03 0.24
N HIS A 22 -10.86 -8.23 1.11
CA HIS A 22 -9.55 -8.57 1.66
C HIS A 22 -9.60 -9.84 2.51
N ARG A 23 -10.61 -10.01 3.36
CA ARG A 23 -10.75 -11.22 4.18
C ARG A 23 -11.02 -12.46 3.33
N LEU A 24 -11.90 -12.35 2.33
CA LEU A 24 -12.18 -13.44 1.40
C LEU A 24 -10.96 -13.84 0.59
N LEU A 25 -10.19 -12.87 0.08
CA LEU A 25 -8.97 -13.13 -0.65
C LEU A 25 -7.89 -13.77 0.25
N LYS A 26 -7.75 -13.31 1.49
CA LYS A 26 -6.83 -13.94 2.46
C LYS A 26 -7.23 -15.39 2.74
N PHE A 27 -8.51 -15.69 2.88
CA PHE A 27 -8.98 -17.07 3.00
C PHE A 27 -8.73 -17.88 1.72
N TYR A 28 -9.03 -17.30 0.55
CA TYR A 28 -8.76 -17.94 -0.73
C TYR A 28 -7.27 -18.22 -0.97
N SER A 29 -6.38 -17.41 -0.40
CA SER A 29 -4.94 -17.59 -0.51
C SER A 29 -4.44 -18.93 0.06
N LEU A 30 -5.16 -19.52 1.02
CA LEU A 30 -4.84 -20.83 1.59
C LEU A 30 -4.94 -21.94 0.54
N PHE A 31 -5.88 -21.83 -0.40
CA PHE A 31 -6.03 -22.79 -1.52
C PHE A 31 -5.01 -22.59 -2.63
N LEU A 32 -4.31 -21.46 -2.65
CA LEU A 32 -3.24 -21.15 -3.59
C LEU A 32 -1.85 -21.41 -3.04
N SER A 33 -1.74 -22.04 -1.88
CA SER A 33 -0.46 -22.42 -1.28
C SER A 33 0.38 -23.27 -2.25
N GLY A 34 1.69 -23.04 -2.31
CA GLY A 34 2.59 -23.72 -3.23
C GLY A 34 3.94 -23.03 -3.30
N ASN A 35 4.86 -23.53 -4.12
CA ASN A 35 6.26 -23.06 -4.17
C ASN A 35 6.68 -22.49 -5.53
N LYS A 36 5.71 -22.13 -6.40
CA LYS A 36 6.05 -21.63 -7.75
C LYS A 36 6.37 -20.12 -7.78
N VAL A 37 5.73 -19.35 -6.92
CA VAL A 37 5.94 -17.89 -6.83
C VAL A 37 6.07 -17.48 -5.37
N TYR A 38 6.96 -16.53 -5.08
CA TYR A 38 7.23 -16.04 -3.74
C TYR A 38 6.93 -14.55 -3.63
N CYS A 39 6.25 -14.16 -2.56
CA CYS A 39 5.98 -12.75 -2.25
C CYS A 39 6.87 -12.27 -1.11
N PRO A 40 7.85 -11.38 -1.38
CA PRO A 40 8.75 -10.87 -0.34
C PRO A 40 8.07 -9.92 0.64
N VAL A 41 6.90 -9.36 0.29
CA VAL A 41 6.17 -8.44 1.17
C VAL A 41 5.51 -9.18 2.33
N CYS A 42 4.85 -10.31 2.09
CA CYS A 42 4.22 -11.11 3.14
C CYS A 42 4.98 -12.36 3.53
N ASP A 43 6.13 -12.63 2.88
CA ASP A 43 7.01 -13.77 3.14
C ASP A 43 6.32 -15.13 2.98
N HIS A 44 5.48 -15.25 1.93
CA HIS A 44 4.74 -16.47 1.61
C HIS A 44 4.94 -16.90 0.16
N SER A 45 4.88 -18.22 -0.04
CA SER A 45 4.94 -18.84 -1.37
C SER A 45 3.58 -19.36 -1.81
N PHE A 46 3.31 -19.27 -3.11
CA PHE A 46 2.03 -19.65 -3.70
C PHE A 46 2.26 -20.48 -4.98
N SER A 47 1.22 -21.20 -5.41
CA SER A 47 1.20 -21.87 -6.71
C SER A 47 1.15 -20.89 -7.88
N LYS A 48 0.50 -19.74 -7.69
CA LYS A 48 0.44 -18.59 -8.62
C LYS A 48 -0.02 -17.35 -7.90
N PHE A 49 0.27 -16.17 -8.45
CA PHE A 49 -0.41 -14.94 -8.11
C PHE A 49 -1.70 -14.78 -8.91
N LEU A 50 -2.58 -13.90 -8.47
CA LEU A 50 -3.84 -13.59 -9.15
C LEU A 50 -3.61 -12.62 -10.31
N PRO A 51 -4.45 -12.64 -11.35
CA PRO A 51 -4.41 -11.61 -12.39
C PRO A 51 -4.86 -10.26 -11.84
N TYR A 52 -4.35 -9.17 -12.42
CA TYR A 52 -4.70 -7.81 -12.04
C TYR A 52 -4.82 -6.89 -13.26
N GLY A 53 -5.93 -6.15 -13.33
CA GLY A 53 -6.25 -5.20 -14.39
C GLY A 53 -7.67 -5.39 -14.91
N ARG A 54 -8.29 -4.32 -15.44
CA ARG A 54 -9.68 -4.36 -15.93
C ARG A 54 -9.78 -4.73 -17.42
N LEU A 55 -8.98 -4.10 -18.28
CA LEU A 55 -9.06 -4.26 -19.72
C LEU A 55 -8.08 -5.33 -20.23
N ASN A 56 -6.84 -5.27 -19.77
CA ASN A 56 -5.79 -6.23 -20.09
C ASN A 56 -5.21 -6.75 -18.77
N PRO A 57 -5.81 -7.77 -18.15
CA PRO A 57 -5.30 -8.29 -16.89
C PRO A 57 -3.91 -8.91 -17.09
N ARG A 58 -2.98 -8.49 -16.23
CA ARG A 58 -1.64 -9.08 -16.17
C ARG A 58 -1.70 -10.32 -15.31
N GLU A 59 -1.29 -11.44 -15.87
CA GLU A 59 -1.20 -12.70 -15.14
C GLU A 59 -0.10 -12.64 -14.06
N ASN A 60 -0.28 -13.38 -12.99
CA ASN A 60 0.69 -13.46 -11.87
C ASN A 60 1.09 -12.10 -11.27
N ALA A 61 0.18 -11.14 -11.24
CA ALA A 61 0.45 -9.78 -10.79
C ALA A 61 0.18 -9.55 -9.29
N LEU A 62 -0.98 -10.00 -8.79
CA LEU A 62 -1.50 -9.68 -7.45
C LEU A 62 -1.25 -10.83 -6.48
N CYS A 63 -0.54 -10.57 -5.38
CA CYS A 63 -0.40 -11.52 -4.29
C CYS A 63 -1.76 -11.82 -3.64
N PRO A 64 -2.18 -13.08 -3.51
CA PRO A 64 -3.51 -13.41 -2.97
C PRO A 64 -3.63 -13.15 -1.46
N SER A 65 -2.52 -13.06 -0.73
CA SER A 65 -2.52 -12.83 0.73
C SER A 65 -2.45 -11.34 1.09
N CYS A 66 -1.37 -10.66 0.71
CA CYS A 66 -1.15 -9.27 1.08
C CYS A 66 -1.60 -8.24 0.04
N LEU A 67 -2.09 -8.69 -1.13
CA LEU A 67 -2.53 -7.85 -2.24
C LEU A 67 -1.43 -6.96 -2.84
N SER A 68 -0.17 -7.31 -2.63
CA SER A 68 0.94 -6.60 -3.27
C SER A 68 0.98 -6.87 -4.78
N LEU A 69 1.24 -5.82 -5.54
CA LEU A 69 1.57 -5.87 -6.96
C LEU A 69 3.09 -5.91 -7.15
N GLU A 70 3.54 -6.06 -8.40
CA GLU A 70 4.96 -6.11 -8.78
C GLU A 70 5.73 -4.89 -8.24
N ARG A 71 5.17 -3.67 -8.41
CA ARG A 71 5.76 -2.43 -7.93
C ARG A 71 5.96 -2.41 -6.41
N HIS A 72 5.01 -2.97 -5.66
CA HIS A 72 5.10 -3.03 -4.19
C HIS A 72 6.19 -4.03 -3.77
N ARG A 73 6.29 -5.17 -4.45
CA ARG A 73 7.37 -6.15 -4.20
C ARG A 73 8.74 -5.57 -4.52
N LEU A 74 8.85 -4.84 -5.64
CA LEU A 74 10.08 -4.14 -6.02
C LEU A 74 10.47 -3.08 -4.97
N MET A 75 9.53 -2.23 -4.56
CA MET A 75 9.77 -1.22 -3.53
C MET A 75 10.23 -1.86 -2.22
N HIS A 76 9.57 -2.95 -1.78
CA HIS A 76 9.99 -3.67 -0.58
C HIS A 76 11.42 -4.20 -0.68
N LEU A 77 11.78 -4.82 -1.81
CA LEU A 77 13.13 -5.32 -2.04
C LEU A 77 14.16 -4.19 -2.06
N PHE A 78 13.84 -3.06 -2.71
CA PHE A 78 14.69 -1.87 -2.74
C PHE A 78 14.95 -1.35 -1.32
N LEU A 79 13.90 -1.16 -0.52
CA LEU A 79 14.04 -0.72 0.87
C LEU A 79 14.91 -1.65 1.70
N LYS A 80 14.77 -2.96 1.49
CA LYS A 80 15.51 -4.00 2.22
C LYS A 80 16.98 -4.10 1.82
N GLN A 81 17.27 -3.95 0.52
CA GLN A 81 18.60 -4.26 -0.02
C GLN A 81 19.46 -3.02 -0.26
N ASN A 82 18.83 -1.87 -0.53
CA ASN A 82 19.54 -0.68 -0.99
C ASN A 82 19.39 0.52 -0.04
N THR A 83 18.72 0.35 1.09
CA THR A 83 18.55 1.43 2.07
C THR A 83 18.71 0.92 3.49
N THR A 84 18.86 1.85 4.43
CA THR A 84 18.89 1.57 5.87
C THR A 84 17.48 1.58 6.49
N PHE A 85 16.42 1.58 5.70
CA PHE A 85 15.04 1.70 6.17
C PHE A 85 14.71 0.72 7.30
N TYR A 86 15.05 -0.55 7.14
CA TYR A 86 14.78 -1.60 8.13
C TYR A 86 15.82 -1.71 9.25
N THR A 87 16.78 -0.82 9.33
CA THR A 87 17.80 -0.79 10.42
C THR A 87 17.82 0.53 11.18
N ALA A 88 17.43 1.64 10.52
CA ALA A 88 17.47 2.98 11.09
C ALA A 88 16.21 3.37 11.89
N ASN A 89 15.13 2.59 11.80
CA ASN A 89 13.84 2.87 12.45
C ASN A 89 13.35 4.31 12.20
N PRO A 90 13.17 4.74 10.93
CA PRO A 90 12.84 6.11 10.58
C PRO A 90 11.41 6.50 10.96
N ARG A 91 11.18 7.81 11.15
CA ARG A 91 9.83 8.38 11.22
C ARG A 91 9.25 8.43 9.80
N VAL A 92 8.12 7.80 9.58
CA VAL A 92 7.55 7.59 8.25
C VAL A 92 6.16 8.19 8.13
N LEU A 93 5.97 9.02 7.12
CA LEU A 93 4.65 9.43 6.63
C LEU A 93 4.30 8.65 5.36
N HIS A 94 3.20 7.93 5.38
CA HIS A 94 2.70 7.19 4.23
C HIS A 94 1.38 7.79 3.73
N ILE A 95 1.47 8.52 2.64
CA ILE A 95 0.35 9.20 2.01
C ILE A 95 -0.33 8.24 1.03
N ALA A 96 -1.65 8.17 1.05
CA ALA A 96 -2.46 7.21 0.28
C ALA A 96 -1.99 5.76 0.50
N PRO A 97 -2.01 5.26 1.75
CA PRO A 97 -1.30 4.05 2.13
C PRO A 97 -1.81 2.81 1.41
N GLU A 98 -0.88 2.05 0.86
CA GLU A 98 -1.17 0.76 0.26
C GLU A 98 -1.33 -0.32 1.33
N TYR A 99 -2.44 -1.06 1.24
CA TYR A 99 -2.81 -2.10 2.19
C TYR A 99 -1.69 -3.09 2.51
N CYS A 100 -0.91 -3.48 1.50
CA CYS A 100 0.16 -4.48 1.63
C CYS A 100 1.32 -4.06 2.54
N PHE A 101 1.48 -2.76 2.82
CA PHE A 101 2.55 -2.24 3.67
C PHE A 101 2.10 -1.87 5.07
N ILE A 102 0.81 -1.60 5.29
CA ILE A 102 0.31 -1.05 6.56
C ILE A 102 0.70 -1.94 7.73
N GLU A 103 0.22 -3.19 7.74
CA GLU A 103 0.49 -4.13 8.84
C GLU A 103 2.00 -4.33 9.07
N ARG A 104 2.78 -4.41 7.97
CA ARG A 104 4.22 -4.62 8.06
C ARG A 104 4.95 -3.42 8.65
N PHE A 105 4.62 -2.21 8.19
CA PHE A 105 5.26 -1.00 8.69
C PHE A 105 4.78 -0.64 10.10
N GLU A 106 3.52 -0.89 10.44
CA GLU A 106 3.02 -0.75 11.81
C GLU A 106 3.75 -1.67 12.79
N ASN A 107 3.93 -2.94 12.43
CA ASN A 107 4.65 -3.89 13.27
C ASN A 107 6.14 -3.55 13.42
N TYR A 108 6.73 -2.92 12.42
CA TYR A 108 8.16 -2.58 12.42
C TYR A 108 8.44 -1.23 13.08
N LEU A 109 7.68 -0.18 12.75
CA LEU A 109 7.93 1.21 13.13
C LEU A 109 7.08 1.67 14.33
N GLY A 110 5.98 0.98 14.63
CA GLY A 110 5.08 1.36 15.70
C GLY A 110 4.54 2.78 15.55
N ASP A 111 4.74 3.60 16.57
CA ASP A 111 4.26 5.00 16.61
C ASP A 111 5.00 5.94 15.64
N GLN A 112 6.13 5.51 15.08
CA GLN A 112 6.87 6.28 14.08
C GLN A 112 6.26 6.16 12.67
N TYR A 113 5.25 5.29 12.48
CA TYR A 113 4.54 5.13 11.23
C TYR A 113 3.18 5.81 11.26
N ILE A 114 3.05 6.87 10.46
CA ILE A 114 1.81 7.63 10.30
C ILE A 114 1.30 7.44 8.87
N THR A 115 0.02 7.06 8.75
CA THR A 115 -0.68 6.98 7.47
C THR A 115 -1.63 8.15 7.33
N ALA A 116 -1.64 8.78 6.16
CA ALA A 116 -2.46 9.96 5.88
C ALA A 116 -3.15 9.85 4.52
N ASP A 117 -4.40 10.27 4.44
CA ASP A 117 -5.18 10.33 3.20
C ASP A 117 -6.41 11.21 3.40
N ILE A 118 -6.96 11.74 2.30
CA ILE A 118 -8.13 12.60 2.36
C ILE A 118 -9.43 11.83 2.62
N GLU A 119 -9.55 10.59 2.10
CA GLU A 119 -10.78 9.79 2.17
C GLU A 119 -10.57 8.34 2.60
N SER A 120 -9.34 7.82 2.50
CA SER A 120 -9.07 6.41 2.75
C SER A 120 -9.37 6.03 4.20
N PRO A 121 -10.12 4.92 4.42
CA PRO A 121 -10.34 4.37 5.76
C PRO A 121 -9.09 3.72 6.36
N LEU A 122 -8.04 3.55 5.57
CA LEU A 122 -6.77 2.94 5.99
C LEU A 122 -5.83 3.97 6.61
N ALA A 123 -6.13 5.27 6.46
CA ALA A 123 -5.33 6.34 7.01
C ALA A 123 -5.70 6.64 8.47
N LYS A 124 -4.69 6.82 9.31
CA LYS A 124 -4.84 7.26 10.71
C LYS A 124 -5.16 8.75 10.80
N VAL A 125 -4.61 9.53 9.86
CA VAL A 125 -4.80 10.98 9.80
C VAL A 125 -5.54 11.34 8.52
N LYS A 126 -6.62 12.11 8.66
CA LYS A 126 -7.29 12.70 7.51
C LYS A 126 -6.54 13.97 7.12
N MET A 127 -5.96 13.97 5.91
CA MET A 127 -5.05 15.02 5.46
C MET A 127 -5.22 15.28 3.98
N ASP A 128 -5.27 16.56 3.60
CA ASP A 128 -5.07 17.00 2.23
C ASP A 128 -3.58 17.30 2.01
N LEU A 129 -3.04 16.95 0.83
CA LEU A 129 -1.66 17.27 0.46
C LEU A 129 -1.38 18.78 0.35
N HIS A 130 -2.43 19.59 0.13
CA HIS A 130 -2.32 21.03 0.07
C HIS A 130 -2.27 21.69 1.47
N ASP A 131 -2.63 20.95 2.52
CA ASP A 131 -2.64 21.41 3.90
C ASP A 131 -2.12 20.30 4.82
N ILE A 132 -0.80 20.20 4.94
CA ILE A 132 -0.10 19.18 5.71
C ILE A 132 0.03 19.64 7.16
N PRO A 133 -0.66 18.99 8.13
CA PRO A 133 -0.73 19.43 9.53
C PRO A 133 0.49 19.00 10.36
N PHE A 134 1.64 18.82 9.73
CA PHE A 134 2.88 18.42 10.40
C PHE A 134 3.94 19.52 10.28
N ALA A 135 4.74 19.68 11.33
CA ALA A 135 5.86 20.60 11.32
C ALA A 135 6.93 20.17 10.29
N GLU A 136 7.73 21.13 9.85
CA GLU A 136 8.88 20.83 8.99
C GLU A 136 9.81 19.82 9.67
N ASN A 137 10.43 18.95 8.88
CA ASN A 137 11.38 17.92 9.34
C ASN A 137 10.78 16.90 10.35
N SER A 138 9.45 16.74 10.38
CA SER A 138 8.80 15.76 11.26
C SER A 138 9.05 14.31 10.84
N PHE A 139 9.37 14.06 9.57
CA PHE A 139 9.55 12.73 9.01
C PHE A 139 10.89 12.58 8.31
N ASP A 140 11.47 11.38 8.43
CA ASP A 140 12.71 11.02 7.77
C ASP A 140 12.45 10.41 6.38
N VAL A 141 11.26 9.78 6.20
CA VAL A 141 10.81 9.18 4.94
C VAL A 141 9.35 9.52 4.68
N VAL A 142 9.05 9.89 3.44
CA VAL A 142 7.67 10.11 2.98
C VAL A 142 7.39 9.18 1.80
N PHE A 143 6.42 8.28 1.94
CA PHE A 143 5.86 7.51 0.82
C PHE A 143 4.67 8.25 0.25
N CYS A 144 4.72 8.55 -1.05
CA CYS A 144 3.67 9.25 -1.79
C CYS A 144 3.51 8.60 -3.18
N ASN A 145 3.03 7.35 -3.20
CA ASN A 145 2.93 6.55 -4.41
C ASN A 145 1.62 6.87 -5.15
N HIS A 146 1.70 7.13 -6.47
CA HIS A 146 0.55 7.38 -7.36
C HIS A 146 -0.37 8.55 -6.99
N VAL A 147 0.07 9.46 -6.14
CA VAL A 147 -0.69 10.65 -5.77
C VAL A 147 -0.27 11.86 -6.61
N MET A 148 1.01 11.97 -6.93
CA MET A 148 1.58 13.08 -7.71
C MET A 148 1.11 13.12 -9.17
N GLU A 149 0.59 12.03 -9.70
CA GLU A 149 0.05 11.93 -11.07
C GLU A 149 -1.35 12.57 -11.20
N GLN A 150 -2.06 12.75 -10.11
CA GLN A 150 -3.37 13.39 -10.09
C GLN A 150 -3.16 14.90 -9.93
N LYS A 151 -3.16 15.65 -11.08
CA LYS A 151 -3.18 17.13 -11.24
C LYS A 151 -3.00 17.93 -9.93
N ILE A 152 -1.90 17.74 -9.25
CA ILE A 152 -1.49 18.59 -8.15
C ILE A 152 -0.71 19.73 -8.78
N HIS A 153 -1.18 20.95 -8.63
CA HIS A 153 -0.35 22.13 -8.87
C HIS A 153 0.79 22.06 -7.87
N LEU A 154 1.96 21.63 -8.36
CA LEU A 154 3.16 21.43 -7.54
C LEU A 154 3.56 22.76 -6.89
N MET A 155 3.18 22.91 -5.63
CA MET A 155 3.93 23.79 -4.74
C MET A 155 5.24 23.08 -4.39
N SER A 156 6.33 23.80 -4.46
CA SER A 156 7.69 23.32 -4.27
C SER A 156 7.85 22.63 -2.90
N PHE A 157 7.92 21.30 -2.91
CA PHE A 157 8.40 20.55 -1.77
C PHE A 157 9.92 20.60 -1.76
N SER A 158 10.52 21.27 -0.81
CA SER A 158 11.93 21.10 -0.49
C SER A 158 12.10 19.84 0.35
N VAL A 159 12.22 18.70 -0.31
CA VAL A 159 12.69 17.47 0.34
C VAL A 159 14.21 17.54 0.39
N THR A 160 14.75 17.90 1.54
CA THR A 160 16.17 17.74 1.80
C THR A 160 16.46 16.26 2.06
N THR A 161 16.75 15.51 1.01
CA THR A 161 17.30 14.16 1.10
C THR A 161 18.78 14.24 1.39
N SER A 162 19.15 14.17 2.67
CA SER A 162 20.55 13.91 3.04
C SER A 162 20.80 12.39 2.95
N TRP A 163 21.10 11.90 1.75
CA TRP A 163 21.66 10.58 1.58
C TRP A 163 23.18 10.69 1.78
N ASN A 164 23.65 10.32 2.95
CA ASN A 164 25.07 9.99 3.12
C ASN A 164 25.28 8.58 2.54
N MET A 165 25.94 8.52 1.38
CA MET A 165 26.50 7.29 0.80
C MET A 165 27.69 6.82 1.62
#